data_e03994ba13e4452dd6016dab447fc23a
#
_entry.id   e03994ba13e4452dd6016dab447fc23a
#
_cell.length_a   1.000
_cell.length_b   1.000
_cell.length_c   1.000
_cell.angle_alpha   90.00
_cell.angle_beta   90.00
_cell.angle_gamma   90.00
#
_symmetry.space_group_name_H-M   'P 1'
#
loop_
_entity.id
_entity.type
_entity.pdbx_description
1 polymer ?
#
loop_
_entity_poly.entity_id
_entity_poly.type
_entity_poly.pdbx_seq_one_letter_code
_entity_poly.pdbx_strand_id
1 'polypeptide(L)'
;GKSHRKSRVSTTNSKHSQPRSANLLERDFKASEPDQKWLSDITYLSTTEGWLYLAVVLDVFSRRVIGWAFSSSLESNLVVSAFDMACQSRKPSDGLVFHSDQGVQYASAEFRAALSRLEVVQSMSRRGDCWDNSPCERPKPVRCCCQGQEELLLDPQTRA
;
A
#
# COMPACT_ATOMS: atom_id res chain seq x y z
N GLY A 1 7.86 28.18 -26.08
CA GLY A 1 7.65 26.84 -25.57
C GLY A 1 6.51 26.86 -24.57
N LYS A 2 5.38 26.14 -24.86
CA LYS A 2 4.27 26.02 -23.91
C LYS A 2 4.67 24.98 -22.85
N SER A 3 4.87 25.45 -21.63
CA SER A 3 5.05 24.60 -20.45
C SER A 3 3.78 23.78 -20.24
N HIS A 4 3.84 22.46 -20.46
CA HIS A 4 2.78 21.54 -20.03
C HIS A 4 2.78 21.51 -18.49
N ARG A 5 1.82 22.17 -17.87
CA ARG A 5 1.49 21.99 -16.46
C ARG A 5 1.11 20.51 -16.28
N LYS A 6 1.97 19.70 -15.66
CA LYS A 6 1.61 18.38 -15.18
C LYS A 6 0.44 18.56 -14.19
N SER A 7 -0.75 18.13 -14.57
CA SER A 7 -1.89 18.07 -13.64
C SER A 7 -1.52 17.11 -12.52
N ARG A 8 -1.51 17.62 -11.28
CA ARG A 8 -1.27 16.82 -10.09
C ARG A 8 -2.51 15.95 -9.88
N VAL A 9 -2.43 14.68 -10.26
CA VAL A 9 -3.49 13.71 -10.00
C VAL A 9 -3.55 13.54 -8.48
N SER A 10 -4.71 13.85 -7.87
CA SER A 10 -4.96 13.56 -6.46
C SER A 10 -5.22 12.07 -6.34
N THR A 11 -4.26 11.33 -5.82
CA THR A 11 -4.28 9.87 -5.74
C THR A 11 -5.07 9.33 -4.57
N THR A 12 -5.37 10.16 -3.56
CA THR A 12 -6.09 9.72 -2.35
C THR A 12 -7.35 10.54 -2.16
N ASN A 13 -8.51 9.88 -2.12
CA ASN A 13 -9.76 10.51 -1.71
C ASN A 13 -9.95 10.36 -0.19
N SER A 14 -9.40 11.31 0.58
CA SER A 14 -9.57 11.38 2.04
C SER A 14 -10.79 12.21 2.48
N LYS A 15 -11.60 12.72 1.54
CA LYS A 15 -12.83 13.48 1.82
C LYS A 15 -14.06 12.57 1.79
N HIS A 16 -14.10 11.59 2.68
CA HIS A 16 -15.24 10.67 2.79
C HIS A 16 -15.76 10.65 4.24
N SER A 17 -17.01 10.17 4.43
CA SER A 17 -17.67 10.04 5.72
C SER A 17 -17.40 8.72 6.45
N GLN A 18 -16.61 7.84 5.87
CA GLN A 18 -16.26 6.54 6.46
C GLN A 18 -15.49 6.73 7.78
N PRO A 19 -15.65 5.83 8.77
CA PRO A 19 -14.88 5.85 10.01
C PRO A 19 -13.38 5.77 9.74
N ARG A 20 -12.61 6.54 10.50
CA ARG A 20 -11.15 6.58 10.40
C ARG A 20 -10.54 6.01 11.66
N SER A 21 -9.52 5.18 11.50
CA SER A 21 -8.72 4.69 12.60
C SER A 21 -7.70 5.75 13.04
N ALA A 22 -7.31 5.72 14.32
CA ALA A 22 -6.27 6.58 14.84
C ALA A 22 -4.90 6.26 14.21
N ASN A 23 -4.00 7.23 14.17
CA ASN A 23 -2.60 6.98 13.81
C ASN A 23 -1.89 6.40 15.03
N LEU A 24 -1.64 5.09 14.99
CA LEU A 24 -0.96 4.37 16.06
C LEU A 24 0.56 4.28 15.85
N LEU A 25 1.04 4.48 14.61
CA LEU A 25 2.46 4.43 14.31
C LEU A 25 3.20 5.70 14.73
N GLU A 26 2.57 6.87 14.62
CA GLU A 26 3.18 8.17 14.94
C GLU A 26 4.60 8.35 14.35
N ARG A 27 4.80 7.83 13.12
CA ARG A 27 6.09 7.77 12.42
C ARG A 27 7.14 6.83 13.05
N ASP A 28 6.77 6.01 14.01
CA ASP A 28 7.63 4.94 14.50
C ASP A 28 7.56 3.72 13.56
N PHE A 29 8.43 3.73 12.55
CA PHE A 29 8.60 2.64 11.58
C PHE A 29 9.69 1.64 12.02
N LYS A 30 9.87 1.45 13.31
CA LYS A 30 10.74 0.41 13.85
C LYS A 30 9.89 -0.81 14.21
N ALA A 31 10.39 -1.98 13.87
CA ALA A 31 9.87 -3.25 14.30
C ALA A 31 11.05 -4.12 14.75
N SER A 32 10.90 -4.87 15.83
CA SER A 32 11.94 -5.76 16.36
C SER A 32 11.87 -7.15 15.73
N GLU A 33 10.72 -7.53 15.21
CA GLU A 33 10.43 -8.83 14.61
C GLU A 33 9.56 -8.69 13.36
N PRO A 34 9.52 -9.71 12.47
CA PRO A 34 8.58 -9.75 11.35
C PRO A 34 7.14 -9.69 11.82
N ASP A 35 6.28 -9.17 10.96
CA ASP A 35 4.83 -9.22 11.10
C ASP A 35 4.25 -8.48 12.33
N GLN A 36 5.02 -7.54 12.92
CA GLN A 36 4.53 -6.61 13.93
C GLN A 36 3.81 -5.40 13.31
N LYS A 37 4.33 -4.89 12.21
CA LYS A 37 3.80 -3.71 11.52
C LYS A 37 3.84 -3.92 10.01
N TRP A 38 2.70 -3.85 9.37
CA TRP A 38 2.58 -3.85 7.91
C TRP A 38 2.15 -2.47 7.43
N LEU A 39 2.74 -2.03 6.33
CA LEU A 39 2.36 -0.78 5.66
C LEU A 39 1.73 -1.11 4.32
N SER A 40 0.75 -0.33 3.91
CA SER A 40 0.13 -0.47 2.60
C SER A 40 -0.05 0.87 1.91
N ASP A 41 0.05 0.83 0.59
CA ASP A 41 -0.13 1.98 -0.28
C ASP A 41 -0.71 1.56 -1.63
N ILE A 42 -1.36 2.49 -2.34
CA ILE A 42 -1.90 2.28 -3.68
C ILE A 42 -1.14 3.16 -4.66
N THR A 43 -0.51 2.52 -5.65
CA THR A 43 0.20 3.19 -6.74
C THR A 43 -0.65 3.17 -8.02
N TYR A 44 -0.64 4.29 -8.75
CA TYR A 44 -1.33 4.49 -10.01
C TYR A 44 -0.35 4.31 -11.16
N LEU A 45 -0.61 3.34 -12.01
CA LEU A 45 0.20 3.01 -13.17
C LEU A 45 -0.55 3.45 -14.44
N SER A 46 0.06 4.32 -15.24
CA SER A 46 -0.49 4.70 -16.53
C SER A 46 -0.10 3.64 -17.57
N THR A 47 -1.10 3.06 -18.24
CA THR A 47 -0.91 2.09 -19.30
C THR A 47 -1.50 2.61 -20.62
N THR A 48 -1.25 1.92 -21.71
CA THR A 48 -1.85 2.24 -23.02
C THR A 48 -3.38 2.04 -23.05
N GLU A 49 -3.91 1.20 -22.16
CA GLU A 49 -5.32 0.87 -22.04
C GLU A 49 -6.05 1.67 -20.95
N GLY A 50 -5.32 2.52 -20.20
CA GLY A 50 -5.88 3.33 -19.13
C GLY A 50 -5.11 3.20 -17.82
N TRP A 51 -5.79 3.48 -16.71
CA TRP A 51 -5.18 3.38 -15.39
C TRP A 51 -5.23 1.96 -14.86
N LEU A 52 -4.09 1.50 -14.36
CA LEU A 52 -3.97 0.27 -13.56
C LEU A 52 -3.57 0.66 -12.14
N TYR A 53 -4.22 0.09 -11.16
CA TYR A 53 -3.98 0.34 -9.74
C TYR A 53 -3.25 -0.83 -9.13
N LEU A 54 -2.22 -0.55 -8.36
CA LEU A 54 -1.42 -1.55 -7.63
C LEU A 54 -1.52 -1.24 -6.14
N ALA A 55 -2.11 -2.12 -5.35
CA ALA A 55 -1.97 -2.12 -3.91
C ALA A 55 -0.81 -3.01 -3.50
N VAL A 56 0.01 -2.54 -2.56
CA VAL A 56 1.13 -3.31 -1.98
C VAL A 56 1.01 -3.38 -0.48
N VAL A 57 1.45 -4.49 0.10
CA VAL A 57 1.63 -4.66 1.55
C VAL A 57 3.09 -4.96 1.83
N LEU A 58 3.70 -4.15 2.68
CA LEU A 58 5.11 -4.20 3.06
C LEU A 58 5.25 -4.56 4.54
N ASP A 59 6.06 -5.54 4.87
CA ASP A 59 6.49 -5.78 6.25
C ASP A 59 7.59 -4.79 6.65
N VAL A 60 7.37 -4.06 7.74
CA VAL A 60 8.27 -2.99 8.20
C VAL A 60 9.64 -3.54 8.61
N PHE A 61 9.68 -4.69 9.26
CA PHE A 61 10.93 -5.30 9.74
C PHE A 61 11.82 -5.75 8.58
N SER A 62 11.28 -6.62 7.73
CA SER A 62 12.05 -7.21 6.62
C SER A 62 12.20 -6.29 5.41
N ARG A 63 11.40 -5.23 5.33
CA ARG A 63 11.30 -4.33 4.16
C ARG A 63 10.91 -5.06 2.87
N ARG A 64 10.19 -6.17 2.99
CA ARG A 64 9.72 -6.98 1.87
C ARG A 64 8.27 -6.70 1.57
N VAL A 65 7.94 -6.67 0.28
CA VAL A 65 6.55 -6.77 -0.16
C VAL A 65 6.09 -8.20 0.09
N ILE A 66 5.05 -8.36 0.88
CA ILE A 66 4.49 -9.63 1.32
C ILE A 66 3.12 -9.92 0.71
N GLY A 67 2.46 -8.89 0.16
CA GLY A 67 1.21 -9.01 -0.56
C GLY A 67 1.05 -7.88 -1.56
N TRP A 68 0.38 -8.17 -2.66
CA TRP A 68 0.08 -7.18 -3.70
C TRP A 68 -1.12 -7.61 -4.53
N ALA A 69 -1.79 -6.65 -5.15
CA ALA A 69 -2.87 -6.89 -6.10
C ALA A 69 -2.91 -5.80 -7.17
N PHE A 70 -3.37 -6.16 -8.36
CA PHE A 70 -3.67 -5.22 -9.44
C PHE A 70 -5.16 -5.15 -9.72
N SER A 71 -5.65 -3.99 -10.13
CA SER A 71 -7.01 -3.81 -10.61
C SER A 71 -7.09 -2.66 -11.61
N SER A 72 -8.01 -2.75 -12.56
CA SER A 72 -8.40 -1.62 -13.44
C SER A 72 -9.38 -0.66 -12.76
N SER A 73 -9.93 -1.03 -11.59
CA SER A 73 -10.82 -0.19 -10.79
C SER A 73 -10.22 0.09 -9.41
N LEU A 74 -10.49 1.29 -8.88
CA LEU A 74 -9.99 1.73 -7.57
C LEU A 74 -11.05 1.45 -6.49
N GLU A 75 -11.35 0.18 -6.29
CA GLU A 75 -12.34 -0.30 -5.32
C GLU A 75 -11.68 -0.92 -4.08
N SER A 76 -12.47 -1.14 -3.02
CA SER A 76 -12.00 -1.77 -1.76
C SER A 76 -11.46 -3.18 -1.95
N ASN A 77 -11.98 -3.92 -2.94
CA ASN A 77 -11.50 -5.27 -3.24
C ASN A 77 -10.02 -5.33 -3.60
N LEU A 78 -9.45 -4.27 -4.18
CA LEU A 78 -8.02 -4.17 -4.48
C LEU A 78 -7.17 -4.32 -3.22
N VAL A 79 -7.49 -3.56 -2.17
CA VAL A 79 -6.72 -3.59 -0.90
C VAL A 79 -7.00 -4.86 -0.09
N VAL A 80 -8.22 -5.40 -0.17
CA VAL A 80 -8.58 -6.70 0.44
C VAL A 80 -7.75 -7.81 -0.19
N SER A 81 -7.66 -7.87 -1.53
CA SER A 81 -6.89 -8.90 -2.24
C SER A 81 -5.39 -8.83 -1.90
N ALA A 82 -4.81 -7.62 -1.81
CA ALA A 82 -3.42 -7.46 -1.42
C ALA A 82 -3.18 -7.92 0.04
N PHE A 83 -4.11 -7.61 0.94
CA PHE A 83 -4.07 -8.05 2.33
C PHE A 83 -4.22 -9.57 2.47
N ASP A 84 -5.18 -10.18 1.77
CA ASP A 84 -5.39 -11.62 1.78
C ASP A 84 -4.15 -12.37 1.26
N MET A 85 -3.48 -11.87 0.21
CA MET A 85 -2.20 -12.41 -0.27
C MET A 85 -1.11 -12.32 0.82
N ALA A 86 -1.01 -11.18 1.51
CA ALA A 86 -0.05 -11.03 2.62
C ALA A 86 -0.31 -12.05 3.73
N CYS A 87 -1.58 -12.26 4.10
CA CYS A 87 -1.96 -13.24 5.11
C CYS A 87 -1.71 -14.70 4.69
N GLN A 88 -1.77 -15.00 3.39
CA GLN A 88 -1.42 -16.33 2.87
C GLN A 88 0.09 -16.58 2.88
N SER A 89 0.90 -15.55 2.60
CA SER A 89 2.36 -15.64 2.61
C SER A 89 2.96 -15.55 4.01
N ARG A 90 2.26 -14.89 4.91
CA ARG A 90 2.63 -14.69 6.32
C ARG A 90 1.44 -15.04 7.20
N LYS A 91 1.68 -15.60 8.37
CA LYS A 91 0.64 -15.79 9.38
C LYS A 91 0.69 -14.59 10.32
N PRO A 92 -0.25 -13.64 10.21
CA PRO A 92 -0.26 -12.50 11.13
C PRO A 92 -0.32 -13.00 12.57
N SER A 93 0.51 -12.42 13.43
CA SER A 93 0.48 -12.65 14.88
C SER A 93 -0.53 -11.70 15.52
N ASP A 94 -0.98 -12.06 16.70
CA ASP A 94 -1.84 -11.20 17.52
C ASP A 94 -1.19 -9.82 17.72
N GLY A 95 -1.98 -8.76 17.55
CA GLY A 95 -1.51 -7.39 17.71
C GLY A 95 -0.77 -6.80 16.50
N LEU A 96 -0.74 -7.49 15.34
CA LEU A 96 -0.25 -6.88 14.10
C LEU A 96 -0.94 -5.54 13.83
N VAL A 97 -0.15 -4.49 13.60
CA VAL A 97 -0.65 -3.19 13.20
C VAL A 97 -0.56 -3.05 11.67
N PHE A 98 -1.71 -2.88 11.02
CA PHE A 98 -1.79 -2.57 9.60
C PHE A 98 -1.99 -1.06 9.39
N HIS A 99 -1.02 -0.41 8.79
CA HIS A 99 -1.02 1.04 8.59
C HIS A 99 -1.16 1.41 7.11
N SER A 100 -1.99 2.41 6.82
CA SER A 100 -2.23 2.93 5.48
C SER A 100 -2.48 4.45 5.51
N ASP A 101 -2.64 5.04 4.34
CA ASP A 101 -3.22 6.37 4.23
C ASP A 101 -4.73 6.39 4.56
N GLN A 102 -5.36 7.57 4.51
CA GLN A 102 -6.80 7.74 4.74
C GLN A 102 -7.62 7.56 3.44
N GLY A 103 -7.17 6.71 2.52
CA GLY A 103 -7.94 6.39 1.32
C GLY A 103 -9.27 5.70 1.66
N VAL A 104 -10.32 6.01 0.86
CA VAL A 104 -11.66 5.44 1.05
C VAL A 104 -11.65 3.92 1.01
N GLN A 105 -10.73 3.31 0.26
CA GLN A 105 -10.57 1.86 0.13
C GLN A 105 -10.20 1.21 1.46
N TYR A 106 -9.27 1.83 2.19
CA TYR A 106 -8.85 1.35 3.52
C TYR A 106 -9.87 1.65 4.63
N ALA A 107 -10.71 2.67 4.43
CA ALA A 107 -11.79 3.00 5.35
C ALA A 107 -13.08 2.21 5.09
N SER A 108 -13.14 1.40 4.04
CA SER A 108 -14.32 0.64 3.64
C SER A 108 -14.74 -0.40 4.68
N ALA A 109 -16.02 -0.76 4.68
CA ALA A 109 -16.55 -1.79 5.58
C ALA A 109 -15.93 -3.16 5.28
N GLU A 110 -15.71 -3.47 3.99
CA GLU A 110 -15.12 -4.72 3.51
C GLU A 110 -13.70 -4.88 4.04
N PHE A 111 -12.87 -3.84 3.93
CA PHE A 111 -11.50 -3.91 4.39
C PHE A 111 -11.42 -4.01 5.92
N ARG A 112 -12.24 -3.25 6.66
CA ARG A 112 -12.32 -3.37 8.12
C ARG A 112 -12.76 -4.75 8.57
N ALA A 113 -13.74 -5.35 7.87
CA ALA A 113 -14.15 -6.74 8.15
C ALA A 113 -13.03 -7.74 7.89
N ALA A 114 -12.21 -7.53 6.84
CA ALA A 114 -11.05 -8.38 6.56
C ALA A 114 -10.00 -8.31 7.68
N LEU A 115 -9.68 -7.12 8.18
CA LEU A 115 -8.77 -6.93 9.34
C LEU A 115 -9.33 -7.59 10.62
N SER A 116 -10.63 -7.38 10.89
CA SER A 116 -11.27 -7.88 12.10
C SER A 116 -11.30 -9.41 12.18
N ARG A 117 -11.37 -10.11 11.04
CA ARG A 117 -11.32 -11.58 11.00
C ARG A 117 -10.03 -12.17 11.58
N LEU A 118 -8.96 -11.40 11.57
CA LEU A 118 -7.62 -11.83 11.99
C LEU A 118 -7.10 -10.98 13.17
N GLU A 119 -7.98 -10.25 13.84
CA GLU A 119 -7.66 -9.40 14.99
C GLU A 119 -6.55 -8.37 14.71
N VAL A 120 -6.39 -7.97 13.43
CA VAL A 120 -5.39 -7.01 13.00
C VAL A 120 -5.84 -5.60 13.36
N VAL A 121 -4.96 -4.84 13.99
CA VAL A 121 -5.24 -3.48 14.44
C VAL A 121 -5.03 -2.49 13.29
N GLN A 122 -6.08 -1.78 12.91
CA GLN A 122 -5.98 -0.77 11.86
C GLN A 122 -5.39 0.54 12.39
N SER A 123 -4.43 1.09 11.66
CA SER A 123 -3.86 2.41 11.88
C SER A 123 -3.90 3.21 10.57
N MET A 124 -4.19 4.50 10.64
CA MET A 124 -4.24 5.37 9.46
C MET A 124 -3.39 6.62 9.66
N SER A 125 -2.66 7.05 8.62
CA SER A 125 -1.89 8.29 8.64
C SER A 125 -2.79 9.50 8.87
N ARG A 126 -2.22 10.62 9.32
CA ARG A 126 -2.95 11.88 9.41
C ARG A 126 -3.27 12.42 8.03
N ARG A 127 -4.37 13.15 7.92
CA ARG A 127 -4.81 13.71 6.64
C ARG A 127 -3.79 14.70 6.09
N GLY A 128 -3.35 14.44 4.85
CA GLY A 128 -2.42 15.31 4.14
C GLY A 128 -0.97 15.22 4.62
N ASP A 129 -0.66 14.28 5.51
CA ASP A 129 0.69 14.06 6.02
C ASP A 129 1.31 12.81 5.35
N CYS A 130 1.99 13.03 4.22
CA CYS A 130 2.67 11.97 3.48
C CYS A 130 3.83 11.33 4.27
N TRP A 131 4.39 12.04 5.25
CA TRP A 131 5.47 11.52 6.09
C TRP A 131 5.02 10.37 7.01
N ASP A 132 3.73 10.28 7.30
CA ASP A 132 3.15 9.22 8.12
C ASP A 132 3.11 7.86 7.38
N ASN A 133 3.33 7.82 6.05
CA ASN A 133 3.44 6.60 5.23
C ASN A 133 4.76 6.53 4.43
N SER A 134 5.76 7.29 4.84
CA SER A 134 7.03 7.50 4.14
C SER A 134 7.80 6.23 3.72
N PRO A 135 7.80 5.11 4.46
CA PRO A 135 8.49 3.89 4.03
C PRO A 135 7.89 3.24 2.78
N CYS A 136 6.59 3.43 2.49
CA CYS A 136 5.96 2.97 1.26
C CYS A 136 6.29 3.87 0.07
N GLU A 137 6.48 5.18 0.29
CA GLU A 137 6.74 6.15 -0.78
C GLU A 137 8.16 6.08 -1.35
N ARG A 138 9.10 5.49 -0.63
CA ARG A 138 10.49 5.27 -1.07
C ARG A 138 10.92 3.84 -0.79
N PRO A 139 10.45 2.85 -1.55
CA PRO A 139 11.06 1.55 -1.49
C PRO A 139 12.51 1.70 -1.99
N LYS A 140 13.50 1.45 -1.12
CA LYS A 140 14.82 1.06 -1.60
C LYS A 140 14.59 -0.16 -2.49
N PRO A 141 15.38 -0.40 -3.56
CA PRO A 141 15.12 -1.47 -4.51
C PRO A 141 14.77 -2.76 -3.78
N VAL A 142 13.51 -3.17 -3.90
CA VAL A 142 12.99 -4.37 -3.25
C VAL A 142 13.65 -5.53 -3.94
N ARG A 143 14.51 -6.27 -3.23
CA ARG A 143 14.92 -7.58 -3.70
C ARG A 143 13.70 -8.48 -3.66
N CYS A 144 13.03 -8.60 -4.80
CA CYS A 144 11.95 -9.56 -4.97
C CYS A 144 12.52 -10.96 -4.77
N CYS A 145 12.03 -11.70 -3.78
CA CYS A 145 12.40 -13.11 -3.57
C CYS A 145 11.68 -14.06 -4.53
N CYS A 146 11.35 -13.59 -5.73
CA CYS A 146 10.96 -14.45 -6.84
C CYS A 146 12.24 -14.84 -7.59
N GLN A 147 12.94 -15.88 -7.11
CA GLN A 147 13.87 -16.59 -7.98
C GLN A 147 13.05 -17.18 -9.13
N GLY A 148 13.11 -16.54 -10.31
CA GLY A 148 12.59 -17.11 -11.54
C GLY A 148 11.85 -16.17 -12.50
N GLN A 149 11.74 -14.86 -12.24
CA GLN A 149 11.24 -13.91 -13.24
C GLN A 149 12.05 -12.62 -13.19
N GLU A 150 13.29 -12.68 -13.68
CA GLU A 150 13.96 -11.52 -14.25
C GLU A 150 13.28 -11.22 -15.58
N GLU A 151 12.57 -10.16 -15.62
CA GLU A 151 12.22 -9.28 -16.74
C GLU A 151 10.84 -8.66 -16.46
N LEU A 152 10.86 -7.48 -15.94
CA LEU A 152 9.85 -6.44 -16.20
C LEU A 152 10.07 -5.23 -15.28
N LEU A 153 11.31 -4.68 -15.33
CA LEU A 153 11.52 -3.26 -15.03
C LEU A 153 12.27 -2.69 -16.24
N LEU A 154 11.51 -2.33 -17.26
CA LEU A 154 12.01 -1.58 -18.40
C LEU A 154 12.39 -0.18 -17.92
N ASP A 155 13.70 0.06 -17.90
CA ASP A 155 14.30 1.40 -17.80
C ASP A 155 13.85 2.23 -19.01
N PRO A 156 13.21 3.41 -18.83
CA PRO A 156 12.75 4.23 -19.94
C PRO A 156 13.86 4.99 -20.67
N GLN A 157 15.14 4.75 -20.41
CA GLN A 157 16.23 5.59 -20.93
C GLN A 157 17.17 4.91 -21.91
N THR A 158 16.73 3.91 -22.69
CA THR A 158 17.56 3.41 -23.78
C THR A 158 16.80 3.44 -25.10
N ARG A 159 16.66 4.63 -25.68
CA ARG A 159 16.52 4.83 -27.11
C ARG A 159 17.43 5.96 -27.54
N ALA A 160 18.61 5.60 -28.02
CA ALA A 160 19.36 6.33 -29.02
C ALA A 160 18.99 5.76 -30.38
#